data_6fdb8d512a25922c6301a593377d9a08
#
_entry.id   6fdb8d512a25922c6301a593377d9a08
#
_cell.length_a   1.000
_cell.length_b   1.000
_cell.length_c   1.000
_cell.angle_alpha   90.00
_cell.angle_beta   90.00
_cell.angle_gamma   90.00
#
_symmetry.space_group_name_H-M   'P 1'
#
loop_
_entity.id
_entity.type
_entity.pdbx_description
1 polymer ?
#
loop_
_entity_poly.entity_id
_entity_poly.type
_entity_poly.pdbx_seq_one_letter_code
_entity_poly.pdbx_strand_id
1 'polypeptide(L)'
;VASFPKTIVQKFGGSSLSTPELREVAASRVLEARARGAAPVVVCSALGRSGDPYSTDTLVTLLGPTRNGPNRDLLLACGESIACAVFAELLTSWGADAQAMTGAQAGILTDDAFGDAKILNVDPANLIEVLERGAIPVVTGFQGVNAAGAVTTLGRGGSDLTALALGAALGSEAVEIFTDVSGVMTGDPRRVAGAHTVDRVSYGEMVELAADGAKVV
;
A
#
# COMPACT_ATOMS: atom_id res chain seq x y z
N VAL A 1 7.76 2.34 -31.62
CA VAL A 1 7.32 1.68 -30.36
C VAL A 1 7.08 2.81 -29.38
N ALA A 2 5.80 3.11 -29.05
CA ALA A 2 5.50 4.05 -27.99
C ALA A 2 6.11 3.49 -26.69
N SER A 3 7.01 4.22 -26.06
CA SER A 3 7.55 3.79 -24.76
C SER A 3 6.41 3.89 -23.75
N PHE A 4 6.14 2.81 -23.06
CA PHE A 4 5.22 2.79 -21.93
C PHE A 4 5.67 3.89 -20.93
N PRO A 5 4.78 4.74 -20.43
CA PRO A 5 5.17 5.76 -19.47
C PRO A 5 5.80 5.11 -18.24
N LYS A 6 6.81 5.74 -17.68
CA LYS A 6 7.49 5.22 -16.50
C LYS A 6 6.52 5.08 -15.34
N THR A 7 6.40 3.88 -14.83
CA THR A 7 5.52 3.61 -13.68
C THR A 7 6.12 4.13 -12.39
N ILE A 8 5.26 4.59 -11.48
CA ILE A 8 5.60 4.95 -10.11
C ILE A 8 4.55 4.33 -9.18
N VAL A 9 4.98 3.68 -8.12
CA VAL A 9 4.05 3.14 -7.12
C VAL A 9 3.95 4.12 -5.95
N GLN A 10 2.73 4.51 -5.58
CA GLN A 10 2.46 5.45 -4.49
C GLN A 10 1.62 4.76 -3.41
N LYS A 11 2.21 4.52 -2.24
CA LYS A 11 1.51 3.90 -1.10
C LYS A 11 1.05 4.96 -0.11
N PHE A 12 -0.22 4.89 0.26
CA PHE A 12 -0.82 5.75 1.29
C PHE A 12 -1.22 4.93 2.51
N GLY A 13 -0.69 5.32 3.68
CA GLY A 13 -1.03 4.72 4.97
C GLY A 13 -2.45 5.08 5.42
N GLY A 14 -3.01 4.32 6.37
CA GLY A 14 -4.37 4.53 6.86
C GLY A 14 -4.60 5.93 7.44
N SER A 15 -3.62 6.48 8.14
CA SER A 15 -3.66 7.86 8.65
C SER A 15 -3.72 8.91 7.53
N SER A 16 -3.06 8.65 6.39
CA SER A 16 -3.07 9.55 5.22
C SER A 16 -4.42 9.52 4.46
N LEU A 17 -5.28 8.55 4.75
CA LEU A 17 -6.59 8.37 4.10
C LEU A 17 -7.76 8.50 5.08
N SER A 18 -7.52 8.87 6.33
CA SER A 18 -8.52 8.81 7.41
C SER A 18 -9.69 9.79 7.25
N THR A 19 -9.44 10.99 6.73
CA THR A 19 -10.48 12.01 6.52
C THR A 19 -10.65 12.35 5.04
N PRO A 20 -11.79 12.94 4.63
CA PRO A 20 -11.97 13.41 3.26
C PRO A 20 -10.84 14.35 2.80
N GLU A 21 -10.44 15.32 3.64
CA GLU A 21 -9.42 16.32 3.32
C GLU A 21 -8.04 15.66 3.09
N LEU A 22 -7.69 14.67 3.90
CA LEU A 22 -6.43 13.91 3.72
C LEU A 22 -6.45 13.06 2.44
N ARG A 23 -7.61 12.49 2.10
CA ARG A 23 -7.77 11.78 0.82
C ARG A 23 -7.63 12.72 -0.38
N GLU A 24 -8.15 13.95 -0.29
CA GLU A 24 -7.95 14.98 -1.32
C GLU A 24 -6.48 15.34 -1.50
N VAL A 25 -5.74 15.49 -0.40
CA VAL A 25 -4.28 15.70 -0.45
C VAL A 25 -3.57 14.52 -1.11
N ALA A 26 -3.95 13.28 -0.75
CA ALA A 26 -3.38 12.08 -1.36
C ALA A 26 -3.71 12.01 -2.87
N ALA A 27 -4.95 12.31 -3.26
CA ALA A 27 -5.38 12.34 -4.67
C ALA A 27 -4.60 13.38 -5.47
N SER A 28 -4.34 14.57 -4.90
CA SER A 28 -3.50 15.59 -5.53
C SER A 28 -2.09 15.06 -5.84
N ARG A 29 -1.47 14.28 -4.95
CA ARG A 29 -0.14 13.67 -5.18
C ARG A 29 -0.15 12.69 -6.35
N VAL A 30 -1.21 11.90 -6.46
CA VAL A 30 -1.36 10.96 -7.58
C VAL A 30 -1.50 11.71 -8.91
N LEU A 31 -2.32 12.76 -8.95
CA LEU A 31 -2.53 13.55 -10.16
C LEU A 31 -1.30 14.40 -10.53
N GLU A 32 -0.54 14.90 -9.54
CA GLU A 32 0.75 15.55 -9.76
C GLU A 32 1.77 14.60 -10.42
N ALA A 33 1.84 13.34 -9.98
CA ALA A 33 2.71 12.35 -10.61
C ALA A 33 2.29 12.10 -12.06
N ARG A 34 0.99 11.95 -12.31
CA ARG A 34 0.44 11.80 -13.66
C ARG A 34 0.72 13.02 -14.55
N ALA A 35 0.57 14.23 -14.03
CA ALA A 35 0.86 15.48 -14.77
C ALA A 35 2.32 15.60 -15.13
N ARG A 36 3.25 14.98 -14.38
CA ARG A 36 4.67 14.89 -14.72
C ARG A 36 4.99 13.80 -15.75
N GLY A 37 3.96 13.10 -16.25
CA GLY A 37 4.12 12.06 -17.29
C GLY A 37 4.39 10.66 -16.74
N ALA A 38 4.28 10.44 -15.43
CA ALA A 38 4.35 9.11 -14.84
C ALA A 38 3.01 8.37 -14.97
N ALA A 39 3.06 7.04 -14.93
CA ALA A 39 1.91 6.16 -14.80
C ALA A 39 1.80 5.69 -13.33
N PRO A 40 0.98 6.37 -12.49
CA PRO A 40 0.88 6.03 -11.08
C PRO A 40 0.09 4.74 -10.86
N VAL A 41 0.59 3.90 -9.94
CA VAL A 41 -0.10 2.76 -9.34
C VAL A 41 -0.24 3.07 -7.86
N VAL A 42 -1.46 3.09 -7.36
CA VAL A 42 -1.73 3.46 -5.97
C VAL A 42 -1.89 2.19 -5.12
N VAL A 43 -1.33 2.21 -3.90
CA VAL A 43 -1.56 1.18 -2.88
C VAL A 43 -2.17 1.83 -1.64
N CYS A 44 -3.35 1.36 -1.23
CA CYS A 44 -4.05 1.87 -0.04
C CYS A 44 -3.99 0.89 1.12
N SER A 45 -3.69 1.39 2.32
CA SER A 45 -4.02 0.72 3.58
C SER A 45 -5.47 0.97 3.96
N ALA A 46 -6.00 0.18 4.91
CA ALA A 46 -7.31 0.43 5.52
C ALA A 46 -7.41 1.86 6.06
N LEU A 47 -8.62 2.45 6.00
CA LEU A 47 -8.85 3.84 6.40
C LEU A 47 -8.67 4.04 7.91
N GLY A 48 -7.89 5.04 8.28
CA GLY A 48 -7.80 5.50 9.67
C GLY A 48 -6.83 4.72 10.56
N ARG A 49 -7.07 4.83 11.86
CA ARG A 49 -6.29 4.20 12.94
C ARG A 49 -7.22 3.45 13.89
N SER A 50 -6.65 2.83 14.92
CA SER A 50 -7.43 2.19 15.98
C SER A 50 -8.54 3.11 16.51
N GLY A 51 -9.78 2.60 16.48
CA GLY A 51 -10.99 3.35 16.82
C GLY A 51 -11.78 3.89 15.61
N ASP A 52 -11.15 4.05 14.46
CA ASP A 52 -11.88 4.41 13.23
C ASP A 52 -12.63 3.20 12.67
N PRO A 53 -13.83 3.38 12.06
CA PRO A 53 -14.75 2.28 11.74
C PRO A 53 -14.16 1.17 10.85
N TYR A 54 -13.29 1.53 9.93
CA TYR A 54 -12.77 0.64 8.88
C TYR A 54 -11.28 0.31 9.04
N SER A 55 -10.68 0.70 10.17
CA SER A 55 -9.28 0.37 10.44
C SER A 55 -9.13 -1.12 10.74
N THR A 56 -7.98 -1.69 10.40
CA THR A 56 -7.66 -3.10 10.64
C THR A 56 -7.85 -3.48 12.11
N ASP A 57 -7.43 -2.61 13.05
CA ASP A 57 -7.58 -2.84 14.48
C ASP A 57 -9.06 -2.93 14.90
N THR A 58 -9.90 -2.06 14.34
CA THR A 58 -11.35 -2.07 14.64
C THR A 58 -12.01 -3.31 14.06
N LEU A 59 -11.65 -3.71 12.83
CA LEU A 59 -12.19 -4.93 12.22
C LEU A 59 -11.84 -6.18 13.02
N VAL A 60 -10.63 -6.27 13.57
CA VAL A 60 -10.23 -7.39 14.44
C VAL A 60 -11.17 -7.53 15.63
N THR A 61 -11.66 -6.43 16.22
CA THR A 61 -12.54 -6.48 17.40
C THR A 61 -13.88 -7.16 17.13
N LEU A 62 -14.33 -7.21 15.88
CA LEU A 62 -15.60 -7.86 15.49
C LEU A 62 -15.55 -9.39 15.66
N LEU A 63 -14.37 -9.98 15.62
CA LEU A 63 -14.21 -11.43 15.74
C LEU A 63 -13.98 -11.91 17.17
N GLY A 64 -13.61 -11.00 18.08
CA GLY A 64 -13.14 -11.40 19.41
C GLY A 64 -11.82 -12.20 19.34
N PRO A 65 -11.48 -12.98 20.39
CA PRO A 65 -10.26 -13.79 20.41
C PRO A 65 -10.36 -14.93 19.38
N THR A 66 -9.66 -14.80 18.26
CA THR A 66 -9.63 -15.82 17.19
C THR A 66 -8.20 -16.14 16.79
N ARG A 67 -8.01 -17.33 16.22
CA ARG A 67 -6.75 -17.73 15.57
C ARG A 67 -6.69 -17.14 14.17
N ASN A 68 -5.47 -17.01 13.63
CA ASN A 68 -5.28 -16.72 12.23
C ASN A 68 -5.96 -17.79 11.37
N GLY A 69 -6.57 -17.37 10.27
CA GLY A 69 -7.30 -18.26 9.38
C GLY A 69 -8.05 -17.49 8.29
N PRO A 70 -8.64 -18.20 7.32
CA PRO A 70 -9.20 -17.59 6.11
C PRO A 70 -10.33 -16.59 6.40
N ASN A 71 -11.17 -16.85 7.38
CA ASN A 71 -12.29 -15.94 7.70
C ASN A 71 -11.78 -14.64 8.34
N ARG A 72 -10.72 -14.73 9.15
CA ARG A 72 -10.09 -13.55 9.75
C ARG A 72 -9.40 -12.70 8.67
N ASP A 73 -8.62 -13.31 7.81
CA ASP A 73 -7.92 -12.61 6.73
C ASP A 73 -8.91 -11.97 5.76
N LEU A 74 -9.99 -12.69 5.41
CA LEU A 74 -11.04 -12.13 4.56
C LEU A 74 -11.70 -10.89 5.20
N LEU A 75 -12.00 -10.92 6.51
CA LEU A 75 -12.55 -9.76 7.22
C LEU A 75 -11.57 -8.59 7.21
N LEU A 76 -10.31 -8.83 7.54
CA LEU A 76 -9.29 -7.76 7.59
C LEU A 76 -9.10 -7.13 6.22
N ALA A 77 -9.05 -7.93 5.15
CA ALA A 77 -8.93 -7.46 3.77
C ALA A 77 -10.08 -6.54 3.31
N CYS A 78 -11.24 -6.56 4.00
CA CYS A 78 -12.32 -5.62 3.71
C CYS A 78 -11.93 -4.15 3.96
N GLY A 79 -11.06 -3.88 4.93
CA GLY A 79 -10.62 -2.53 5.25
C GLY A 79 -9.93 -1.84 4.08
N GLU A 80 -8.99 -2.53 3.46
CA GLU A 80 -8.28 -2.04 2.27
C GLU A 80 -9.20 -1.99 1.05
N SER A 81 -10.15 -2.92 0.92
CA SER A 81 -11.12 -2.92 -0.17
C SER A 81 -12.02 -1.68 -0.12
N ILE A 82 -12.48 -1.30 1.07
CA ILE A 82 -13.23 -0.06 1.30
C ILE A 82 -12.36 1.16 0.94
N ALA A 83 -11.12 1.19 1.44
CA ALA A 83 -10.19 2.29 1.17
C ALA A 83 -9.96 2.50 -0.32
N CYS A 84 -9.67 1.43 -1.06
CA CYS A 84 -9.43 1.48 -2.49
C CYS A 84 -10.65 1.94 -3.27
N ALA A 85 -11.84 1.43 -2.96
CA ALA A 85 -13.06 1.83 -3.64
C ALA A 85 -13.35 3.33 -3.43
N VAL A 86 -13.26 3.81 -2.19
CA VAL A 86 -13.47 5.23 -1.85
C VAL A 86 -12.43 6.12 -2.55
N PHE A 87 -11.16 5.70 -2.58
CA PHE A 87 -10.10 6.51 -3.16
C PHE A 87 -10.15 6.52 -4.69
N ALA A 88 -10.46 5.39 -5.33
CA ALA A 88 -10.65 5.31 -6.77
C ALA A 88 -11.83 6.19 -7.23
N GLU A 89 -12.95 6.17 -6.50
CA GLU A 89 -14.11 7.02 -6.80
C GLU A 89 -13.77 8.51 -6.65
N LEU A 90 -12.98 8.87 -5.64
CA LEU A 90 -12.49 10.26 -5.51
C LEU A 90 -11.66 10.68 -6.73
N LEU A 91 -10.71 9.87 -7.18
CA LEU A 91 -9.91 10.16 -8.37
C LEU A 91 -10.80 10.29 -9.62
N THR A 92 -11.80 9.41 -9.75
CA THR A 92 -12.77 9.45 -10.86
C THR A 92 -13.61 10.71 -10.83
N SER A 93 -14.08 11.14 -9.66
CA SER A 93 -14.82 12.39 -9.49
C SER A 93 -14.01 13.64 -9.86
N TRP A 94 -12.68 13.54 -9.82
CA TRP A 94 -11.75 14.59 -10.25
C TRP A 94 -11.32 14.45 -11.73
N GLY A 95 -11.96 13.55 -12.49
CA GLY A 95 -11.77 13.38 -13.92
C GLY A 95 -10.60 12.47 -14.32
N ALA A 96 -10.06 11.70 -13.37
CA ALA A 96 -9.07 10.66 -13.67
C ALA A 96 -9.76 9.30 -13.69
N ASP A 97 -9.64 8.56 -14.80
CA ASP A 97 -10.09 7.16 -14.81
C ASP A 97 -9.25 6.36 -13.81
N ALA A 98 -9.91 5.74 -12.81
CA ALA A 98 -9.27 4.99 -11.74
C ALA A 98 -10.03 3.71 -11.44
N GLN A 99 -9.30 2.61 -11.22
CA GLN A 99 -9.88 1.30 -10.98
C GLN A 99 -9.39 0.71 -9.67
N ALA A 100 -10.31 0.46 -8.72
CA ALA A 100 -10.00 -0.29 -7.52
C ALA A 100 -9.76 -1.77 -7.86
N MET A 101 -8.70 -2.34 -7.30
CA MET A 101 -8.28 -3.73 -7.51
C MET A 101 -7.90 -4.38 -6.20
N THR A 102 -8.35 -5.60 -5.98
CA THR A 102 -7.89 -6.44 -4.87
C THR A 102 -6.46 -6.92 -5.12
N GLY A 103 -5.77 -7.39 -4.07
CA GLY A 103 -4.45 -8.01 -4.23
C GLY A 103 -4.46 -9.19 -5.21
N ALA A 104 -5.53 -10.00 -5.20
CA ALA A 104 -5.72 -11.08 -6.18
C ALA A 104 -5.83 -10.56 -7.63
N GLN A 105 -6.60 -9.50 -7.86
CA GLN A 105 -6.74 -8.88 -9.18
C GLN A 105 -5.44 -8.21 -9.64
N ALA A 106 -4.63 -7.72 -8.71
CA ALA A 106 -3.31 -7.19 -8.97
C ALA A 106 -2.23 -8.28 -9.15
N GLY A 107 -2.62 -9.56 -9.09
CA GLY A 107 -1.75 -10.71 -9.34
C GLY A 107 -0.85 -11.11 -8.17
N ILE A 108 -1.16 -10.71 -6.94
CA ILE A 108 -0.36 -11.02 -5.74
C ILE A 108 -0.69 -12.44 -5.27
N LEU A 109 0.23 -13.37 -5.53
CA LEU A 109 0.16 -14.75 -5.05
C LEU A 109 0.96 -14.90 -3.76
N THR A 110 0.37 -15.56 -2.76
CA THR A 110 0.99 -15.79 -1.44
C THR A 110 1.05 -17.27 -1.08
N ASP A 111 1.76 -17.58 0.00
CA ASP A 111 1.66 -18.86 0.70
C ASP A 111 0.37 -18.93 1.55
N ASP A 112 0.21 -20.05 2.30
CA ASP A 112 -0.96 -20.37 3.12
C ASP A 112 -0.85 -19.88 4.58
N ALA A 113 0.13 -19.03 4.91
CA ALA A 113 0.36 -18.56 6.27
C ALA A 113 -0.61 -17.42 6.65
N PHE A 114 -1.89 -17.74 6.87
CA PHE A 114 -2.91 -16.76 7.23
C PHE A 114 -2.47 -15.84 8.37
N GLY A 115 -2.63 -14.53 8.18
CA GLY A 115 -2.24 -13.47 9.11
C GLY A 115 -0.78 -13.04 9.04
N ASP A 116 0.08 -13.77 8.32
CA ASP A 116 1.50 -13.47 8.12
C ASP A 116 2.01 -14.12 6.82
N ALA A 117 1.20 -14.02 5.76
CA ALA A 117 1.49 -14.63 4.46
C ALA A 117 2.68 -13.95 3.78
N LYS A 118 3.43 -14.74 3.02
CA LYS A 118 4.56 -14.25 2.21
C LYS A 118 4.15 -14.18 0.75
N ILE A 119 4.53 -13.11 0.08
CA ILE A 119 4.36 -12.98 -1.37
C ILE A 119 5.33 -13.97 -2.04
N LEU A 120 4.76 -14.88 -2.81
CA LEU A 120 5.50 -15.86 -3.60
C LEU A 120 5.78 -15.38 -5.02
N ASN A 121 4.80 -14.67 -5.60
CA ASN A 121 4.88 -14.12 -6.95
C ASN A 121 3.95 -12.93 -7.11
N VAL A 122 4.26 -12.07 -8.07
CA VAL A 122 3.36 -11.01 -8.56
C VAL A 122 3.31 -11.10 -10.07
N ASP A 123 2.11 -11.35 -10.62
CA ASP A 123 1.85 -11.26 -12.05
C ASP A 123 1.21 -9.90 -12.36
N PRO A 124 1.94 -8.94 -12.96
CA PRO A 124 1.44 -7.59 -13.19
C PRO A 124 0.53 -7.46 -14.43
N ALA A 125 0.16 -8.53 -15.10
CA ALA A 125 -0.55 -8.47 -16.39
C ALA A 125 -1.82 -7.62 -16.33
N ASN A 126 -2.67 -7.82 -15.32
CA ASN A 126 -3.90 -7.03 -15.15
C ASN A 126 -3.62 -5.55 -14.82
N LEU A 127 -2.54 -5.26 -14.08
CA LEU A 127 -2.13 -3.88 -13.79
C LEU A 127 -1.67 -3.17 -15.07
N ILE A 128 -0.88 -3.86 -15.90
CA ILE A 128 -0.42 -3.35 -17.18
C ILE A 128 -1.61 -3.05 -18.08
N GLU A 129 -2.60 -3.93 -18.16
CA GLU A 129 -3.82 -3.70 -18.93
C GLU A 129 -4.58 -2.45 -18.48
N VAL A 130 -4.70 -2.21 -17.16
CA VAL A 130 -5.34 -0.99 -16.61
C VAL A 130 -4.53 0.25 -16.99
N LEU A 131 -3.20 0.20 -16.85
CA LEU A 131 -2.30 1.30 -17.18
C LEU A 131 -2.30 1.62 -18.69
N GLU A 132 -2.36 0.61 -19.56
CA GLU A 132 -2.41 0.78 -21.02
C GLU A 132 -3.68 1.49 -21.50
N ARG A 133 -4.78 1.35 -20.78
CA ARG A 133 -6.02 2.11 -21.01
C ARG A 133 -5.94 3.55 -20.50
N GLY A 134 -4.84 3.94 -19.86
CA GLY A 134 -4.64 5.25 -19.25
C GLY A 134 -5.35 5.41 -17.91
N ALA A 135 -5.87 4.34 -17.32
CA ALA A 135 -6.49 4.35 -16.00
C ALA A 135 -5.45 4.19 -14.88
N ILE A 136 -5.80 4.61 -13.67
CA ILE A 136 -4.96 4.51 -12.47
C ILE A 136 -5.40 3.29 -11.67
N PRO A 137 -4.56 2.22 -11.54
CA PRO A 137 -4.85 1.12 -10.64
C PRO A 137 -4.75 1.58 -9.18
N VAL A 138 -5.79 1.33 -8.39
CA VAL A 138 -5.82 1.56 -6.94
C VAL A 138 -5.92 0.20 -6.25
N VAL A 139 -4.79 -0.29 -5.77
CA VAL A 139 -4.62 -1.66 -5.30
C VAL A 139 -4.75 -1.73 -3.78
N THR A 140 -5.45 -2.74 -3.29
CA THR A 140 -5.47 -3.04 -1.85
C THR A 140 -4.09 -3.48 -1.39
N GLY A 141 -3.53 -2.77 -0.43
CA GLY A 141 -2.35 -3.21 0.29
C GLY A 141 -2.64 -4.39 1.23
N PHE A 142 -1.62 -4.93 1.90
CA PHE A 142 -1.75 -5.88 2.99
C PHE A 142 -2.30 -7.27 2.62
N GLN A 143 -2.81 -7.50 1.43
CA GLN A 143 -3.51 -8.73 1.05
C GLN A 143 -3.03 -9.30 -0.29
N GLY A 144 -3.17 -10.61 -0.41
CA GLY A 144 -3.02 -11.38 -1.64
C GLY A 144 -3.99 -12.56 -1.67
N VAL A 145 -3.70 -13.53 -2.51
CA VAL A 145 -4.46 -14.77 -2.63
C VAL A 145 -3.50 -15.94 -2.66
N ASN A 146 -3.86 -17.04 -1.99
CA ASN A 146 -3.08 -18.27 -2.08
C ASN A 146 -3.48 -19.13 -3.29
N ALA A 147 -2.77 -20.22 -3.52
CA ALA A 147 -3.04 -21.14 -4.64
C ALA A 147 -4.45 -21.78 -4.61
N ALA A 148 -5.10 -21.84 -3.45
CA ALA A 148 -6.47 -22.31 -3.30
C ALA A 148 -7.53 -21.22 -3.55
N GLY A 149 -7.13 -19.99 -3.87
CA GLY A 149 -8.03 -18.85 -4.08
C GLY A 149 -8.52 -18.18 -2.79
N ALA A 150 -7.98 -18.54 -1.63
CA ALA A 150 -8.33 -17.89 -0.37
C ALA A 150 -7.55 -16.58 -0.19
N VAL A 151 -8.22 -15.55 0.30
CA VAL A 151 -7.59 -14.27 0.66
C VAL A 151 -6.68 -14.48 1.87
N THR A 152 -5.48 -13.94 1.78
CA THR A 152 -4.45 -13.98 2.83
C THR A 152 -3.99 -12.57 3.16
N THR A 153 -3.53 -12.36 4.41
CA THR A 153 -2.97 -11.07 4.84
C THR A 153 -1.47 -11.19 5.15
N LEU A 154 -0.71 -10.14 4.81
CA LEU A 154 0.76 -10.14 4.83
C LEU A 154 1.38 -9.79 6.20
N GLY A 155 0.56 -9.60 7.21
CA GLY A 155 1.06 -9.20 8.51
C GLY A 155 1.47 -7.71 8.60
N ARG A 156 2.27 -7.39 9.62
CA ARG A 156 2.68 -6.00 9.89
C ARG A 156 3.52 -5.42 8.74
N GLY A 157 3.26 -4.17 8.36
CA GLY A 157 3.92 -3.53 7.22
C GLY A 157 3.47 -4.07 5.86
N GLY A 158 2.42 -4.89 5.81
CA GLY A 158 2.00 -5.58 4.59
C GLY A 158 1.65 -4.66 3.42
N SER A 159 1.13 -3.45 3.66
CA SER A 159 0.85 -2.50 2.57
C SER A 159 2.12 -1.92 1.96
N ASP A 160 3.18 -1.72 2.75
CA ASP A 160 4.49 -1.28 2.26
C ASP A 160 5.14 -2.40 1.46
N LEU A 161 5.05 -3.64 1.97
CA LEU A 161 5.51 -4.83 1.26
C LEU A 161 4.76 -5.02 -0.08
N THR A 162 3.45 -4.78 -0.11
CA THR A 162 2.66 -4.78 -1.35
C THR A 162 3.22 -3.76 -2.35
N ALA A 163 3.45 -2.52 -1.91
CA ALA A 163 3.95 -1.46 -2.80
C ALA A 163 5.34 -1.80 -3.37
N LEU A 164 6.24 -2.32 -2.54
CA LEU A 164 7.57 -2.75 -2.98
C LEU A 164 7.50 -3.91 -3.97
N ALA A 165 6.65 -4.91 -3.72
CA ALA A 165 6.48 -6.07 -4.61
C ALA A 165 5.90 -5.66 -5.97
N LEU A 166 4.88 -4.79 -5.98
CA LEU A 166 4.32 -4.23 -7.22
C LEU A 166 5.34 -3.39 -7.97
N GLY A 167 6.10 -2.56 -7.26
CA GLY A 167 7.17 -1.75 -7.85
C GLY A 167 8.23 -2.61 -8.54
N ALA A 168 8.66 -3.68 -7.89
CA ALA A 168 9.61 -4.63 -8.47
C ALA A 168 9.04 -5.36 -9.69
N ALA A 169 7.79 -5.86 -9.61
CA ALA A 169 7.15 -6.59 -10.70
C ALA A 169 6.90 -5.72 -11.95
N LEU A 170 6.60 -4.43 -11.76
CA LEU A 170 6.38 -3.46 -12.83
C LEU A 170 7.68 -2.83 -13.35
N GLY A 171 8.81 -3.05 -12.71
CA GLY A 171 10.05 -2.32 -13.02
C GLY A 171 9.90 -0.81 -12.82
N SER A 172 9.16 -0.41 -11.79
CA SER A 172 8.84 1.00 -11.53
C SER A 172 10.08 1.84 -11.26
N GLU A 173 10.04 3.11 -11.68
CA GLU A 173 11.13 4.07 -11.44
C GLU A 173 11.33 4.37 -9.96
N ALA A 174 10.23 4.40 -9.20
CA ALA A 174 10.23 4.63 -7.76
C ALA A 174 9.03 4.00 -7.08
N VAL A 175 9.18 3.74 -5.77
CA VAL A 175 8.09 3.48 -4.83
C VAL A 175 8.10 4.61 -3.81
N GLU A 176 7.03 5.40 -3.78
CA GLU A 176 6.83 6.49 -2.83
C GLU A 176 5.92 6.02 -1.70
N ILE A 177 6.39 6.09 -0.46
CA ILE A 177 5.63 5.72 0.73
C ILE A 177 5.23 7.00 1.47
N PHE A 178 3.94 7.34 1.43
CA PHE A 178 3.37 8.46 2.15
C PHE A 178 2.93 8.00 3.54
N THR A 179 3.50 8.63 4.55
CA THR A 179 3.30 8.30 5.97
C THR A 179 3.23 9.57 6.81
N ASP A 180 2.86 9.44 8.07
CA ASP A 180 2.75 10.54 9.03
C ASP A 180 4.07 10.88 9.75
N VAL A 181 5.18 10.25 9.36
CA VAL A 181 6.53 10.59 9.82
C VAL A 181 7.32 11.28 8.72
N SER A 182 8.29 12.11 9.11
CA SER A 182 9.06 12.93 8.17
C SER A 182 10.07 12.13 7.31
N GLY A 183 10.18 10.82 7.52
CA GLY A 183 11.12 9.94 6.83
C GLY A 183 12.06 9.21 7.79
N VAL A 184 13.08 8.57 7.24
CA VAL A 184 14.13 7.93 8.03
C VAL A 184 14.94 9.00 8.76
N MET A 185 15.13 8.84 10.06
CA MET A 185 15.86 9.77 10.91
C MET A 185 17.17 9.17 11.38
N THR A 186 18.16 10.03 11.67
CA THR A 186 19.47 9.62 12.22
C THR A 186 19.38 9.03 13.64
N GLY A 187 18.22 9.12 14.29
CA GLY A 187 17.94 8.58 15.61
C GLY A 187 16.52 8.91 16.05
N ASP A 188 16.07 8.35 17.17
CA ASP A 188 14.75 8.69 17.75
C ASP A 188 14.76 10.16 18.26
N PRO A 189 13.97 11.07 17.66
CA PRO A 189 13.95 12.49 18.05
C PRO A 189 13.48 12.73 19.48
N ARG A 190 12.78 11.77 20.09
CA ARG A 190 12.39 11.83 21.51
C ARG A 190 13.56 11.57 22.46
N ARG A 191 14.64 10.96 21.97
CA ARG A 191 15.83 10.55 22.75
C ARG A 191 17.07 11.31 22.35
N VAL A 192 17.16 11.76 21.10
CA VAL A 192 18.32 12.43 20.51
C VAL A 192 17.91 13.81 20.00
N ALA A 193 18.25 14.86 20.73
CA ALA A 193 17.85 16.24 20.41
C ALA A 193 18.36 16.76 19.05
N GLY A 194 19.40 16.13 18.48
CA GLY A 194 19.97 16.48 17.17
C GLY A 194 19.50 15.55 16.04
N ALA A 195 18.49 14.67 16.28
CA ALA A 195 18.00 13.78 15.25
C ALA A 195 17.36 14.57 14.10
N HIS A 196 17.74 14.25 12.87
CA HIS A 196 17.24 14.85 11.64
C HIS A 196 16.95 13.80 10.58
N THR A 197 16.13 14.16 9.60
CA THR A 197 15.79 13.27 8.49
C THR A 197 17.01 13.03 7.62
N VAL A 198 17.19 11.79 7.18
CA VAL A 198 18.25 11.37 6.27
C VAL A 198 17.74 11.45 4.84
N ASP A 199 18.40 12.24 3.99
CA ASP A 199 17.96 12.45 2.61
C ASP A 199 18.15 11.22 1.72
N ARG A 200 19.17 10.41 2.00
CA ARG A 200 19.49 9.18 1.26
C ARG A 200 20.08 8.14 2.18
N VAL A 201 19.56 6.92 2.04
CA VAL A 201 20.02 5.72 2.76
C VAL A 201 20.18 4.60 1.75
N SER A 202 21.28 3.88 1.77
CA SER A 202 21.42 2.66 0.97
C SER A 202 20.57 1.53 1.55
N TYR A 203 20.28 0.50 0.76
CA TYR A 203 19.57 -0.68 1.25
C TYR A 203 20.29 -1.37 2.40
N GLY A 204 21.63 -1.41 2.38
CA GLY A 204 22.43 -1.98 3.46
C GLY A 204 22.26 -1.23 4.77
N GLU A 205 22.40 0.10 4.74
CA GLU A 205 22.18 0.97 5.90
C GLU A 205 20.74 0.87 6.42
N MET A 206 19.74 0.76 5.52
CA MET A 206 18.35 0.61 5.92
C MET A 206 18.11 -0.72 6.67
N VAL A 207 18.74 -1.81 6.22
CA VAL A 207 18.64 -3.10 6.91
C VAL A 207 19.25 -3.02 8.31
N GLU A 208 20.40 -2.36 8.47
CA GLU A 208 21.02 -2.14 9.79
C GLU A 208 20.14 -1.28 10.71
N LEU A 209 19.63 -0.16 10.20
CA LEU A 209 18.72 0.72 10.94
C LEU A 209 17.45 -0.03 11.39
N ALA A 210 16.87 -0.86 10.52
CA ALA A 210 15.70 -1.65 10.83
C ALA A 210 15.99 -2.73 11.89
N ALA A 211 17.17 -3.39 11.83
CA ALA A 211 17.61 -4.36 12.82
C ALA A 211 17.81 -3.71 14.20
N ASP A 212 18.27 -2.47 14.24
CA ASP A 212 18.45 -1.69 15.46
C ASP A 212 17.13 -1.05 15.99
N GLY A 213 16.00 -1.33 15.34
CA GLY A 213 14.68 -0.96 15.81
C GLY A 213 14.17 0.38 15.29
N ALA A 214 14.73 0.91 14.20
CA ALA A 214 14.16 2.06 13.52
C ALA A 214 12.73 1.73 13.02
N LYS A 215 11.77 2.61 13.34
CA LYS A 215 10.35 2.43 12.99
C LYS A 215 9.95 3.50 11.99
N VAL A 216 10.30 3.30 10.74
CA VAL A 216 9.94 4.24 9.65
C VAL A 216 8.93 3.63 8.70
N VAL A 217 9.05 2.33 8.47
CA VAL A 217 8.21 1.55 7.56
C VAL A 217 7.72 0.29 8.26
#